data_6ee8dafe538b005adb4bd50a641a8cbf
#
_entry.id   6ee8dafe538b005adb4bd50a641a8cbf
#
_cell.length_a   1.000
_cell.length_b   1.000
_cell.length_c   1.000
_cell.angle_alpha   90.00
_cell.angle_beta   90.00
_cell.angle_gamma   90.00
#
_symmetry.space_group_name_H-M   'P 1'
#
loop_
_entity.id
_entity.type
_entity.pdbx_description
1 polymer ?
#
loop_
_entity_poly.entity_id
_entity_poly.type
_entity_poly.pdbx_seq_one_letter_code
_entity_poly.pdbx_strand_id
1 'polypeptide(L)' 'MTQREIIIHHASKMFVEQGIKAVRMDDIAQELSISKRTLYELFEDKEELIYQSIYHHSEEARLRRMKQIS' A
#
# COMPACT_ATOMS: atom_id res chain seq x y z
N MET A 1 14.49 0.72 -2.72
CA MET A 1 13.12 0.33 -2.34
C MET A 1 12.91 -1.15 -2.54
N THR A 2 12.41 -1.85 -1.55
CA THR A 2 12.10 -3.27 -1.68
C THR A 2 10.80 -3.46 -2.44
N GLN A 3 10.57 -4.68 -2.96
CA GLN A 3 9.31 -5.02 -3.61
C GLN A 3 8.12 -4.81 -2.67
N ARG A 4 8.28 -5.18 -1.39
CA ARG A 4 7.26 -5.00 -0.37
C ARG A 4 6.88 -3.53 -0.22
N GLU A 5 7.87 -2.65 -0.16
CA GLU A 5 7.64 -1.21 -0.03
C GLU A 5 6.94 -0.62 -1.25
N ILE A 6 7.30 -1.08 -2.44
CA ILE A 6 6.66 -0.65 -3.68
C ILE A 6 5.18 -1.03 -3.67
N ILE A 7 4.88 -2.25 -3.24
CA ILE A 7 3.50 -2.73 -3.16
C ILE A 7 2.70 -1.90 -2.16
N ILE A 8 3.27 -1.65 -0.99
CA ILE A 8 2.61 -0.85 0.05
C ILE A 8 2.32 0.57 -0.45
N HIS A 9 3.27 1.17 -1.13
CA HIS A 9 3.11 2.52 -1.68
C HIS A 9 1.96 2.58 -2.69
N HIS A 10 1.93 1.66 -3.64
CA HIS A 10 0.87 1.63 -4.66
C HIS A 10 -0.48 1.26 -4.08
N ALA A 11 -0.53 0.29 -3.16
CA ALA A 11 -1.77 -0.10 -2.50
C ALA A 11 -2.35 1.06 -1.70
N SER A 12 -1.50 1.80 -1.00
CA SER A 12 -1.91 2.96 -0.22
C SER A 12 -2.57 4.01 -1.12
N LYS A 13 -2.00 4.30 -2.28
CA LYS A 13 -2.58 5.22 -3.25
C LYS A 13 -3.94 4.73 -3.75
N MET A 14 -4.05 3.46 -4.10
CA MET A 14 -5.30 2.87 -4.58
C MET A 14 -6.39 2.96 -3.52
N PHE A 15 -6.06 2.66 -2.27
CA PHE A 15 -7.02 2.73 -1.17
C PHE A 15 -7.53 4.15 -0.95
N VAL A 16 -6.66 5.14 -1.08
CA VAL A 16 -7.06 6.55 -0.93
C VAL A 16 -7.92 6.99 -2.10
N GLU A 17 -7.56 6.64 -3.31
CA GLU A 17 -8.24 7.09 -4.53
C GLU A 17 -9.57 6.38 -4.77
N GLN A 18 -9.64 5.09 -4.50
CA GLN A 18 -10.79 4.25 -4.84
C GLN A 18 -11.61 3.79 -3.64
N GLY A 19 -11.03 3.92 -2.44
CA GLY A 19 -11.66 3.41 -1.22
C GLY A 19 -11.22 2.00 -0.89
N ILE A 20 -11.07 1.72 0.39
CA ILE A 20 -10.58 0.42 0.88
C ILE A 20 -11.48 -0.74 0.42
N LYS A 21 -12.79 -0.54 0.45
CA LYS A 21 -13.74 -1.59 0.09
C LYS A 21 -13.77 -1.90 -1.41
N ALA A 22 -13.45 -0.90 -2.23
CA ALA A 22 -13.49 -1.05 -3.68
C ALA A 22 -12.27 -1.75 -4.24
N VAL A 23 -11.15 -1.75 -3.51
CA VAL A 23 -9.90 -2.33 -3.98
C VAL A 23 -9.77 -3.76 -3.47
N ARG A 24 -9.49 -4.68 -4.39
CA ARG A 24 -9.26 -6.10 -4.08
C ARG A 24 -7.80 -6.44 -4.27
N MET A 25 -7.38 -7.57 -3.67
CA MET A 25 -6.01 -8.07 -3.86
C MET A 25 -5.72 -8.32 -5.35
N ASP A 26 -6.70 -8.81 -6.10
CA ASP A 26 -6.58 -8.99 -7.55
C ASP A 26 -6.25 -7.69 -8.26
N ASP A 27 -6.91 -6.61 -7.88
CA ASP A 27 -6.70 -5.29 -8.49
C ASP A 27 -5.28 -4.79 -8.25
N ILE A 28 -4.77 -5.01 -7.05
CA ILE A 28 -3.42 -4.59 -6.69
C ILE A 28 -2.38 -5.40 -7.48
N ALA A 29 -2.56 -6.70 -7.54
CA ALA A 29 -1.66 -7.57 -8.29
C ALA A 29 -1.63 -7.19 -9.77
N GLN A 30 -2.79 -6.93 -10.35
CA GLN A 30 -2.91 -6.54 -11.74
C GLN A 30 -2.23 -5.19 -12.01
N GLU A 31 -2.48 -4.22 -11.15
CA GLU A 31 -1.90 -2.88 -11.29
C GLU A 31 -0.38 -2.92 -11.26
N LEU A 32 0.19 -3.80 -10.42
CA LEU A 32 1.63 -3.92 -10.27
C LEU A 32 2.26 -4.96 -11.20
N SER A 33 1.45 -5.62 -12.02
CA SER A 33 1.90 -6.66 -12.94
C SER A 33 2.62 -7.80 -12.24
N ILE A 34 2.11 -8.18 -11.06
CA ILE A 34 2.62 -9.32 -10.31
C ILE A 34 1.52 -10.36 -10.16
N SER A 35 1.90 -11.60 -9.84
CA SER A 35 0.91 -12.65 -9.61
C SER A 35 0.26 -12.50 -8.25
N LYS A 36 -0.97 -13.00 -8.11
CA LYS A 36 -1.63 -13.07 -6.80
C LYS A 36 -0.80 -13.85 -5.80
N ARG A 37 -0.16 -14.92 -6.28
CA ARG A 37 0.69 -15.74 -5.43
C ARG A 37 1.81 -14.91 -4.81
N THR A 38 2.50 -14.09 -5.61
CA THR A 38 3.57 -13.23 -5.13
C THR A 38 3.05 -12.26 -4.08
N LEU A 39 1.87 -11.67 -4.33
CA LEU A 39 1.26 -10.74 -3.40
C LEU A 39 0.94 -11.42 -2.06
N TYR A 40 0.35 -12.62 -2.10
CA TYR A 40 0.01 -13.36 -0.88
C TYR A 40 1.22 -13.95 -0.16
N GLU A 41 2.35 -14.09 -0.85
CA GLU A 41 3.60 -14.48 -0.19
C GLU A 41 4.15 -13.35 0.68
N LEU A 42 3.89 -12.11 0.30
CA LEU A 42 4.38 -10.93 1.01
C LEU A 42 3.39 -10.39 2.05
N PHE A 43 2.10 -10.59 1.83
CA PHE A 43 1.04 -10.12 2.73
C PHE A 43 0.04 -11.25 2.94
N GLU A 44 -0.15 -11.62 4.18
CA GLU A 44 -1.01 -12.75 4.54
C GLU A 44 -2.43 -12.59 4.00
N ASP A 45 -2.99 -11.38 4.10
CA ASP A 45 -4.33 -11.08 3.61
C ASP A 45 -4.46 -9.59 3.32
N LYS A 46 -5.65 -9.19 2.86
CA LYS A 46 -5.94 -7.79 2.54
C LYS A 46 -5.88 -6.91 3.79
N GLU A 47 -6.30 -7.42 4.92
CA GLU A 47 -6.28 -6.65 6.17
C GLU A 47 -4.88 -6.27 6.57
N GLU A 48 -3.92 -7.19 6.43
CA GLU A 48 -2.53 -6.88 6.70
C GLU A 48 -2.02 -5.78 5.77
N LEU A 49 -2.35 -5.89 4.49
CA LEU A 49 -1.94 -4.89 3.50
C LEU A 49 -2.56 -3.53 3.80
N ILE A 50 -3.83 -3.50 4.20
CA ILE A 50 -4.51 -2.26 4.60
C ILE A 50 -3.77 -1.62 5.78
N TYR A 51 -3.46 -2.43 6.79
CA TYR A 51 -2.75 -1.94 7.99
C TYR A 51 -1.41 -1.33 7.61
N GLN A 52 -0.61 -2.04 6.82
CA GLN A 52 0.69 -1.56 6.39
C GLN A 52 0.58 -0.29 5.54
N SER A 53 -0.46 -0.21 4.71
CA SER A 53 -0.70 0.94 3.86
C SER A 53 -1.06 2.19 4.67
N ILE A 54 -1.89 2.03 5.68
CA ILE A 54 -2.27 3.13 6.58
C ILE A 54 -1.04 3.63 7.34
N TYR A 55 -0.25 2.71 7.86
CA TYR A 55 0.98 3.05 8.57
C TYR A 55 1.94 3.83 7.69
N HIS A 56 2.15 3.35 6.47
CA HIS A 56 3.04 3.99 5.49
C HIS A 56 2.57 5.42 5.17
N HIS A 57 1.27 5.58 4.95
CA HIS A 57 0.69 6.89 4.63
C HIS A 57 0.86 7.87 5.80
N SER A 58 0.64 7.41 7.02
CA SER A 58 0.83 8.23 8.23
C SER A 58 2.27 8.68 8.38
N GLU A 59 3.23 7.78 8.12
CA GLU A 59 4.65 8.12 8.19
C GLU A 59 5.03 9.17 7.15
N GLU A 60 4.55 9.03 5.93
CA GLU A 60 4.80 10.01 4.88
C GLU A 60 4.25 11.39 5.25
N ALA A 61 3.04 11.43 5.79
CA ALA A 61 2.41 12.69 6.20
C ALA A 61 3.21 13.35 7.33
N ARG A 62 3.68 12.56 8.28
CA ARG A 62 4.49 13.06 9.39
C ARG A 62 5.81 13.65 8.89
N LEU A 63 6.48 12.96 8.00
CA LEU A 63 7.75 13.41 7.43
C LEU A 63 7.59 14.71 6.64
N ARG A 64 6.51 14.85 5.89
CA ARG A 64 6.21 16.08 5.17
C ARG A 64 6.02 17.26 6.11
N ARG A 65 5.29 17.05 7.21
CA ARG A 65 5.11 18.10 8.22
C ARG A 65 6.42 18.53 8.82
N MET A 66 7.29 17.58 9.13
CA MET A 66 8.62 17.89 9.67
C MET A 66 9.44 18.75 8.72
N LYS A 67 9.37 18.46 7.43
CA LYS A 67 10.07 19.25 6.42
C LYS A 67 9.52 20.65 6.29
N GLN A 68 8.22 20.84 6.48
CA GLN A 68 7.58 22.16 6.37
C GLN A 68 7.90 23.06 7.54
N ILE A 69 8.21 22.51 8.69
CA ILE A 69 8.50 23.26 9.91
C ILE A 69 9.92 23.79 9.91
N SER A 70 10.80 23.14 9.19
CA SER A 70 12.17 23.62 9.06
C SER A 70 12.27 24.59 7.86
#